data_feeeaa477bfcf560dca9e2e00456b390
#
_entry.id   feeeaa477bfcf560dca9e2e00456b390
#
_cell.length_a   1.000
_cell.length_b   1.000
_cell.length_c   1.000
_cell.angle_alpha   90.00
_cell.angle_beta   90.00
_cell.angle_gamma   90.00
#
_symmetry.space_group_name_H-M   'P 1'
#
loop_
_entity.id
_entity.type
_entity.pdbx_description
1 polymer ?
#
loop_
_entity_poly.entity_id
_entity_poly.type
_entity_poly.pdbx_seq_one_letter_code
_entity_poly.pdbx_strand_id
1 'polypeptide(L)'
;MRATGAESKRENRPKMFYPILVDKESKEIIPIKDNEFKAIYDSVSKTFDDKHLESIKKKYEADGFAVIIPQNDDGSYGRWRWGWSNENKEKLKTEVLLSEGNGSFSFYKKQRPSVGDLPSKKPKSLFYKAAYSSSTGTALLKRIFGNKKVFNNPKPVDLIKDIILLGSSNNSLIVDFFAGSGTTAQAVLELNRDNLDSNRNLIVCTNNENEI
;
A
#
# COMPACT_ATOMS: atom_id res chain seq x y z
N MET A 1 0.38 8.69 6.92
CA MET A 1 0.04 10.09 6.58
C MET A 1 1.24 11.04 6.62
N ARG A 2 2.32 10.73 7.33
CA ARG A 2 3.60 11.46 7.31
C ARG A 2 4.19 11.48 5.90
N ALA A 3 4.80 12.61 5.50
CA ALA A 3 5.60 12.68 4.28
C ALA A 3 6.93 11.96 4.49
N THR A 4 7.49 11.39 3.43
CA THR A 4 8.77 10.67 3.42
C THR A 4 9.62 11.14 2.26
N GLY A 5 10.93 10.90 2.29
CA GLY A 5 11.88 11.30 1.23
C GLY A 5 12.57 12.62 1.50
N ALA A 6 13.33 13.11 0.52
CA ALA A 6 14.22 14.26 0.64
C ALA A 6 13.56 15.56 1.15
N GLU A 7 12.28 15.75 0.85
CA GLU A 7 11.50 16.93 1.27
C GLU A 7 10.60 16.67 2.49
N SER A 8 10.95 15.72 3.36
CA SER A 8 10.11 15.36 4.50
C SER A 8 10.19 16.34 5.68
N LYS A 9 11.17 17.24 5.72
CA LYS A 9 11.39 18.18 6.80
C LYS A 9 10.32 19.29 6.83
N ARG A 10 10.00 19.77 8.05
CA ARG A 10 8.99 20.83 8.26
C ARG A 10 9.34 22.16 7.57
N GLU A 11 10.64 22.46 7.43
CA GLU A 11 11.16 23.68 6.81
C GLU A 11 10.78 23.76 5.32
N ASN A 12 10.69 22.61 4.64
CA ASN A 12 10.36 22.59 3.22
C ASN A 12 8.90 23.01 2.95
N ARG A 13 7.99 22.70 3.87
CA ARG A 13 6.57 23.07 3.77
C ARG A 13 5.96 23.36 5.15
N PRO A 14 6.23 24.52 5.73
CA PRO A 14 5.85 24.83 7.11
C PRO A 14 4.36 24.68 7.41
N LYS A 15 3.49 25.00 6.46
CA LYS A 15 2.02 24.84 6.61
C LYS A 15 1.56 23.37 6.70
N MET A 16 2.47 22.41 6.52
CA MET A 16 2.21 20.97 6.67
C MET A 16 2.75 20.42 8.00
N PHE A 17 3.25 21.28 8.87
CA PHE A 17 3.72 20.92 10.20
C PHE A 17 2.77 21.44 11.26
N TYR A 18 2.14 20.54 11.98
CA TYR A 18 1.23 20.82 13.10
C TYR A 18 1.03 19.58 13.95
N PRO A 19 0.74 19.72 15.25
CA PRO A 19 0.30 18.60 16.08
C PRO A 19 -1.08 18.11 15.69
N ILE A 20 -1.29 16.82 15.79
CA ILE A 20 -2.61 16.17 15.71
C ILE A 20 -2.92 15.60 17.09
N LEU A 21 -4.10 15.88 17.59
CA LEU A 21 -4.57 15.38 18.87
C LEU A 21 -5.35 14.09 18.66
N VAL A 22 -5.15 13.13 19.55
CA VAL A 22 -5.94 11.92 19.63
C VAL A 22 -6.49 11.81 21.03
N ASP A 23 -7.78 11.84 21.17
CA ASP A 23 -8.45 11.55 22.43
C ASP A 23 -8.16 10.10 22.83
N LYS A 24 -7.61 9.90 24.02
CA LYS A 24 -7.18 8.56 24.47
C LYS A 24 -8.35 7.63 24.76
N GLU A 25 -9.52 8.17 25.08
CA GLU A 25 -10.72 7.38 25.40
C GLU A 25 -11.54 7.10 24.13
N SER A 26 -11.98 8.15 23.44
CA SER A 26 -12.84 8.03 22.26
C SER A 26 -12.08 7.60 20.99
N LYS A 27 -10.75 7.75 20.98
CA LYS A 27 -9.87 7.53 19.79
C LYS A 27 -10.18 8.49 18.65
N GLU A 28 -10.85 9.60 18.93
CA GLU A 28 -11.13 10.61 17.90
C GLU A 28 -9.89 11.44 17.58
N ILE A 29 -9.76 11.77 16.30
CA ILE A 29 -8.69 12.64 15.79
C ILE A 29 -9.20 14.09 15.79
N ILE A 30 -8.53 14.97 16.52
CA ILE A 30 -8.92 16.36 16.69
C ILE A 30 -7.76 17.26 16.22
N PRO A 31 -7.98 18.20 15.30
CA PRO A 31 -6.98 19.20 14.97
C PRO A 31 -6.85 20.23 16.09
N ILE A 32 -5.64 20.79 16.28
CA ILE A 32 -5.42 21.91 17.21
C ILE A 32 -6.24 23.15 16.75
N LYS A 33 -6.29 24.19 17.59
CA LYS A 33 -6.98 25.43 17.23
C LYS A 33 -6.16 26.27 16.24
N ASP A 34 -6.85 27.08 15.42
CA ASP A 34 -6.20 27.88 14.37
C ASP A 34 -5.22 28.92 14.93
N ASN A 35 -5.50 29.48 16.10
CA ASN A 35 -4.58 30.42 16.77
C ASN A 35 -3.31 29.70 17.29
N GLU A 36 -3.43 28.46 17.75
CA GLU A 36 -2.30 27.64 18.19
C GLU A 36 -1.43 27.27 16.97
N PHE A 37 -2.05 26.88 15.85
CA PHE A 37 -1.31 26.62 14.62
C PHE A 37 -0.52 27.85 14.13
N LYS A 38 -1.15 29.04 14.14
CA LYS A 38 -0.50 30.28 13.73
C LYS A 38 0.67 30.67 14.62
N ALA A 39 0.62 30.32 15.91
CA ALA A 39 1.67 30.62 16.85
C ALA A 39 2.89 29.68 16.76
N ILE A 40 2.73 28.47 16.13
CA ILE A 40 3.84 27.53 15.94
C ILE A 40 4.83 28.01 14.87
N TYR A 41 4.35 28.71 13.83
CA TYR A 41 5.19 29.14 12.72
C TYR A 41 4.89 30.60 12.34
N ASP A 42 5.92 31.42 12.42
CA ASP A 42 5.86 32.81 11.92
C ASP A 42 6.26 32.84 10.43
N SER A 43 5.31 33.24 9.60
CA SER A 43 5.52 33.31 8.14
C SER A 43 6.36 34.50 7.70
N VAL A 44 6.53 35.52 8.56
CA VAL A 44 7.34 36.70 8.27
C VAL A 44 8.81 36.42 8.53
N SER A 45 9.13 35.96 9.73
CA SER A 45 10.50 35.59 10.12
C SER A 45 10.93 34.20 9.59
N LYS A 46 9.98 33.40 9.09
CA LYS A 46 10.16 32.01 8.64
C LYS A 46 10.74 31.10 9.72
N THR A 47 10.39 31.33 10.97
CA THR A 47 10.87 30.60 12.13
C THR A 47 9.77 29.80 12.81
N PHE A 48 10.15 28.68 13.42
CA PHE A 48 9.26 27.88 14.27
C PHE A 48 9.46 28.22 15.74
N ASP A 49 8.37 28.37 16.48
CA ASP A 49 8.40 28.51 17.94
C ASP A 49 8.24 27.11 18.60
N ASP A 50 9.37 26.44 18.80
CA ASP A 50 9.39 25.13 19.43
C ASP A 50 9.02 25.18 20.94
N LYS A 51 9.20 26.33 21.60
CA LYS A 51 8.77 26.49 22.99
C LYS A 51 7.24 26.54 23.08
N HIS A 52 6.61 27.23 22.14
CA HIS A 52 5.16 27.27 22.04
C HIS A 52 4.59 25.89 21.69
N LEU A 53 5.24 25.16 20.76
CA LEU A 53 4.88 23.78 20.41
C LEU A 53 4.89 22.87 21.65
N GLU A 54 5.93 22.94 22.49
CA GLU A 54 6.03 22.15 23.72
C GLU A 54 4.97 22.57 24.76
N SER A 55 4.60 23.85 24.81
CA SER A 55 3.52 24.31 25.69
C SER A 55 2.16 23.75 25.28
N ILE A 56 1.86 23.71 23.97
CA ILE A 56 0.66 23.09 23.40
C ILE A 56 0.64 21.59 23.75
N LYS A 57 1.76 20.91 23.57
CA LYS A 57 1.88 19.48 23.87
C LYS A 57 1.55 19.20 25.33
N LYS A 58 2.21 19.87 26.27
CA LYS A 58 1.97 19.69 27.71
C LYS A 58 0.51 19.97 28.09
N LYS A 59 -0.08 21.04 27.55
CA LYS A 59 -1.48 21.40 27.80
C LYS A 59 -2.42 20.25 27.42
N TYR A 60 -2.34 19.78 26.17
CA TYR A 60 -3.25 18.75 25.70
C TYR A 60 -2.97 17.36 26.28
N GLU A 61 -1.71 17.06 26.63
CA GLU A 61 -1.39 15.83 27.34
C GLU A 61 -2.01 15.81 28.75
N ALA A 62 -2.05 16.97 29.43
CA ALA A 62 -2.73 17.13 30.72
C ALA A 62 -4.27 16.99 30.61
N ASP A 63 -4.83 17.41 29.47
CA ASP A 63 -6.25 17.30 29.16
C ASP A 63 -6.66 15.89 28.66
N GLY A 64 -5.76 14.90 28.70
CA GLY A 64 -6.06 13.50 28.35
C GLY A 64 -5.82 13.13 26.88
N PHE A 65 -5.29 14.03 26.06
CA PHE A 65 -4.97 13.75 24.67
C PHE A 65 -3.59 13.14 24.47
N ALA A 66 -3.43 12.33 23.44
CA ALA A 66 -2.12 12.04 22.86
C ALA A 66 -1.81 13.09 21.79
N VAL A 67 -0.65 13.72 21.88
CA VAL A 67 -0.23 14.77 20.93
C VAL A 67 0.80 14.19 19.96
N ILE A 68 0.42 14.05 18.70
CA ILE A 68 1.25 13.42 17.68
C ILE A 68 1.85 14.51 16.79
N ILE A 69 3.17 14.59 16.81
CA ILE A 69 3.97 15.52 16.01
C ILE A 69 4.70 14.70 14.94
N PRO A 70 4.73 15.12 13.67
CA PRO A 70 5.43 14.38 12.64
C PRO A 70 6.93 14.43 12.86
N GLN A 71 7.56 13.27 13.04
CA GLN A 71 9.01 13.11 13.18
C GLN A 71 9.55 12.19 12.11
N ASN A 72 10.73 12.47 11.59
CA ASN A 72 11.50 11.62 10.71
C ASN A 72 12.26 10.55 11.52
N ASP A 73 12.79 9.57 10.83
CA ASP A 73 13.47 8.44 11.47
C ASP A 73 14.82 8.86 12.11
N ASP A 74 15.36 10.01 11.70
CA ASP A 74 16.54 10.66 12.30
C ASP A 74 16.22 11.54 13.54
N GLY A 75 14.96 11.56 13.98
CA GLY A 75 14.47 12.38 15.10
C GLY A 75 14.15 13.83 14.75
N SER A 76 14.45 14.30 13.54
CA SER A 76 14.11 15.65 13.12
C SER A 76 12.60 15.82 12.93
N TYR A 77 12.10 17.05 13.06
CA TYR A 77 10.69 17.33 12.78
C TYR A 77 10.36 17.14 11.29
N GLY A 78 9.41 16.28 11.04
CA GLY A 78 8.87 15.98 9.73
C GLY A 78 7.70 16.88 9.36
N ARG A 79 6.93 16.47 8.37
CA ARG A 79 5.67 17.11 7.97
C ARG A 79 4.61 16.10 7.59
N TRP A 80 3.36 16.54 7.64
CA TRP A 80 2.25 15.77 7.08
C TRP A 80 2.19 15.89 5.56
N ARG A 81 1.37 15.06 4.92
CA ARG A 81 1.08 15.16 3.47
C ARG A 81 0.02 16.22 3.16
N TRP A 82 -0.76 16.64 4.15
CA TRP A 82 -1.80 17.65 4.03
C TRP A 82 -1.41 18.90 4.78
N GLY A 83 -1.61 20.06 4.13
CA GLY A 83 -1.40 21.35 4.74
C GLY A 83 -2.57 21.75 5.65
N TRP A 84 -2.36 22.76 6.46
CA TRP A 84 -3.38 23.31 7.34
C TRP A 84 -4.43 24.08 6.53
N SER A 85 -5.66 23.56 6.49
CA SER A 85 -6.83 24.18 5.89
C SER A 85 -8.10 23.58 6.49
N ASN A 86 -9.23 24.28 6.39
CA ASN A 86 -10.50 23.76 6.90
C ASN A 86 -10.90 22.45 6.24
N GLU A 87 -10.73 22.33 4.93
CA GLU A 87 -10.98 21.09 4.21
C GLU A 87 -10.12 19.92 4.74
N ASN A 88 -8.82 20.16 4.96
CA ASN A 88 -7.94 19.12 5.44
C ASN A 88 -8.18 18.77 6.93
N LYS A 89 -8.66 19.73 7.74
CA LYS A 89 -9.10 19.44 9.12
C LYS A 89 -10.28 18.47 9.14
N GLU A 90 -11.25 18.61 8.23
CA GLU A 90 -12.35 17.66 8.10
C GLU A 90 -11.87 16.31 7.52
N LYS A 91 -10.94 16.33 6.57
CA LYS A 91 -10.32 15.09 6.06
C LYS A 91 -9.55 14.32 7.13
N LEU A 92 -8.96 14.99 8.13
CA LEU A 92 -8.33 14.30 9.26
C LEU A 92 -9.32 13.42 10.02
N LYS A 93 -10.57 13.87 10.18
CA LYS A 93 -11.62 13.12 10.86
C LYS A 93 -12.21 12.00 10.01
N THR A 94 -12.39 12.22 8.71
CA THR A 94 -13.15 11.32 7.83
C THR A 94 -12.27 10.39 7.00
N GLU A 95 -11.09 10.84 6.54
CA GLU A 95 -10.22 10.15 5.59
C GLU A 95 -8.99 9.51 6.23
N VAL A 96 -8.83 9.62 7.55
CA VAL A 96 -7.71 9.02 8.27
C VAL A 96 -8.20 7.85 9.12
N LEU A 97 -7.44 6.77 9.10
CA LEU A 97 -7.55 5.65 10.03
C LEU A 97 -6.47 5.78 11.10
N LEU A 98 -6.88 5.68 12.35
CA LEU A 98 -5.98 5.58 13.48
C LEU A 98 -5.63 4.11 13.73
N SER A 99 -4.36 3.84 13.95
CA SER A 99 -3.88 2.54 14.43
C SER A 99 -3.04 2.77 15.67
N GLU A 100 -3.31 2.01 16.71
CA GLU A 100 -2.56 2.01 17.95
C GLU A 100 -1.66 0.77 18.01
N GLY A 101 -0.39 0.96 18.37
CA GLY A 101 0.56 -0.13 18.52
C GLY A 101 1.77 0.31 19.35
N ASN A 102 2.23 -0.55 20.26
CA ASN A 102 3.39 -0.28 21.15
C ASN A 102 3.30 1.07 21.89
N GLY A 103 2.09 1.45 22.33
CA GLY A 103 1.87 2.70 23.06
C GLY A 103 1.95 3.98 22.21
N SER A 104 1.96 3.85 20.88
CA SER A 104 2.00 4.97 19.94
C SER A 104 0.87 4.91 18.93
N PHE A 105 0.49 6.08 18.38
CA PHE A 105 -0.54 6.20 17.36
C PHE A 105 0.08 6.41 15.97
N SER A 106 -0.46 5.70 14.99
CA SER A 106 -0.09 5.84 13.58
C SER A 106 -1.31 6.22 12.75
N PHE A 107 -1.11 7.08 11.75
CA PHE A 107 -2.15 7.57 10.88
C PHE A 107 -2.02 7.01 9.48
N TYR A 108 -3.10 6.43 8.95
CA TYR A 108 -3.19 5.90 7.59
C TYR A 108 -4.29 6.63 6.82
N LYS A 109 -3.98 7.07 5.61
CA LYS A 109 -5.00 7.62 4.72
C LYS A 109 -5.88 6.48 4.20
N LYS A 110 -7.21 6.63 4.29
CA LYS A 110 -8.16 5.73 3.63
C LYS A 110 -7.93 5.77 2.12
N GLN A 111 -7.78 4.61 1.51
CA GLN A 111 -7.76 4.51 0.05
C GLN A 111 -9.20 4.32 -0.43
N ARG A 112 -9.71 5.30 -1.17
CA ARG A 112 -11.02 5.22 -1.79
C ARG A 112 -10.83 5.07 -3.28
N PRO A 113 -11.27 3.97 -3.89
CA PRO A 113 -11.35 3.84 -5.34
C PRO A 113 -12.40 4.84 -5.88
N SER A 114 -12.28 5.23 -7.13
CA SER A 114 -13.32 5.98 -7.82
C SER A 114 -14.60 5.13 -7.92
N VAL A 115 -15.76 5.79 -8.11
CA VAL A 115 -17.03 5.07 -8.26
C VAL A 115 -16.94 4.14 -9.47
N GLY A 116 -17.19 2.85 -9.24
CA GLY A 116 -17.06 1.79 -10.25
C GLY A 116 -15.71 1.08 -10.29
N ASP A 117 -14.69 1.59 -9.61
CA ASP A 117 -13.38 0.91 -9.51
C ASP A 117 -13.40 -0.16 -8.41
N LEU A 118 -12.89 -1.33 -8.72
CA LEU A 118 -12.57 -2.32 -7.70
C LEU A 118 -11.36 -1.86 -6.87
N PRO A 119 -11.36 -2.10 -5.55
CA PRO A 119 -10.20 -1.82 -4.72
C PRO A 119 -8.97 -2.56 -5.26
N SER A 120 -7.97 -1.82 -5.73
CA SER A 120 -6.76 -2.40 -6.30
C SER A 120 -5.51 -1.85 -5.62
N LYS A 121 -4.48 -2.67 -5.56
CA LYS A 121 -3.13 -2.25 -5.14
C LYS A 121 -2.22 -2.28 -6.35
N LYS A 122 -1.38 -1.24 -6.48
CA LYS A 122 -0.31 -1.27 -7.47
C LYS A 122 0.56 -2.51 -7.23
N PRO A 123 0.95 -3.23 -8.28
CA PRO A 123 1.86 -4.36 -8.14
C PRO A 123 3.20 -3.87 -7.57
N LYS A 124 3.84 -4.73 -6.81
CA LYS A 124 5.21 -4.46 -6.33
C LYS A 124 6.20 -4.76 -7.46
N SER A 125 7.34 -4.07 -7.47
CA SER A 125 8.45 -4.36 -8.38
C SER A 125 9.05 -5.76 -8.16
N LEU A 126 8.90 -6.31 -6.96
CA LEU A 126 9.27 -7.68 -6.62
C LEU A 126 8.02 -8.53 -6.45
N PHE A 127 7.96 -9.63 -7.20
CA PHE A 127 6.94 -10.66 -7.04
C PHE A 127 7.32 -11.55 -5.84
N TYR A 128 6.80 -11.18 -4.68
CA TYR A 128 7.16 -11.78 -3.40
C TYR A 128 5.91 -12.31 -2.68
N LYS A 129 5.57 -13.57 -2.99
CA LYS A 129 4.53 -14.35 -2.29
C LYS A 129 5.03 -15.78 -2.13
N ALA A 130 4.67 -16.46 -1.05
CA ALA A 130 4.98 -17.88 -0.84
C ALA A 130 4.46 -18.77 -1.99
N ALA A 131 3.29 -18.41 -2.55
CA ALA A 131 2.68 -19.11 -3.69
C ALA A 131 3.51 -19.03 -4.99
N TYR A 132 4.49 -18.14 -5.09
CA TYR A 132 5.37 -18.01 -6.25
C TYR A 132 6.62 -18.88 -6.17
N SER A 133 6.75 -19.69 -5.13
CA SER A 133 7.85 -20.65 -5.00
C SER A 133 7.77 -21.73 -6.09
N SER A 134 8.90 -22.11 -6.68
CA SER A 134 8.98 -23.21 -7.65
C SER A 134 8.51 -24.55 -7.06
N SER A 135 8.58 -24.72 -5.74
CA SER A 135 8.06 -25.89 -5.05
C SER A 135 6.54 -26.07 -5.22
N THR A 136 5.77 -24.98 -5.34
CA THR A 136 4.31 -25.04 -5.55
C THR A 136 3.96 -25.61 -6.92
N GLY A 137 4.70 -25.24 -7.97
CA GLY A 137 4.54 -25.82 -9.31
C GLY A 137 4.84 -27.33 -9.30
N THR A 138 5.93 -27.72 -8.63
CA THR A 138 6.29 -29.14 -8.50
C THR A 138 5.23 -29.93 -7.73
N ALA A 139 4.72 -29.39 -6.63
CA ALA A 139 3.66 -30.02 -5.85
C ALA A 139 2.36 -30.17 -6.65
N LEU A 140 2.03 -29.18 -7.47
CA LEU A 140 0.86 -29.23 -8.36
C LEU A 140 0.96 -30.37 -9.39
N LEU A 141 2.09 -30.46 -10.10
CA LEU A 141 2.29 -31.53 -11.07
C LEU A 141 2.25 -32.93 -10.41
N LYS A 142 2.84 -33.08 -9.23
CA LYS A 142 2.74 -34.32 -8.45
C LYS A 142 1.30 -34.71 -8.12
N ARG A 143 0.48 -33.73 -7.78
CA ARG A 143 -0.95 -33.92 -7.51
C ARG A 143 -1.73 -34.37 -8.75
N ILE A 144 -1.40 -33.77 -9.92
CA ILE A 144 -2.08 -34.08 -11.19
C ILE A 144 -1.65 -35.47 -11.71
N PHE A 145 -0.36 -35.77 -11.67
CA PHE A 145 0.23 -36.94 -12.31
C PHE A 145 0.66 -38.09 -11.35
N GLY A 146 0.27 -37.97 -10.06
CA GLY A 146 0.51 -39.04 -9.09
C GLY A 146 1.97 -39.28 -8.76
N ASN A 147 2.71 -38.31 -8.25
CA ASN A 147 4.13 -38.42 -7.86
C ASN A 147 5.13 -38.74 -8.99
N LYS A 148 4.70 -38.88 -10.23
CA LYS A 148 5.61 -39.03 -11.37
C LYS A 148 6.29 -37.68 -11.66
N LYS A 149 7.59 -37.73 -11.92
CA LYS A 149 8.35 -36.57 -12.36
C LYS A 149 8.18 -36.41 -13.86
N VAL A 150 7.16 -35.66 -14.27
CA VAL A 150 6.80 -35.48 -15.71
C VAL A 150 7.47 -34.24 -16.31
N PHE A 151 7.91 -33.29 -15.49
CA PHE A 151 8.58 -32.08 -15.95
C PHE A 151 9.55 -31.53 -14.89
N ASN A 152 10.65 -30.95 -15.36
CA ASN A 152 11.65 -30.30 -14.49
C ASN A 152 11.32 -28.83 -14.31
N ASN A 153 11.33 -28.34 -13.06
CA ASN A 153 11.18 -26.93 -12.72
C ASN A 153 9.91 -26.26 -13.28
N PRO A 154 8.70 -26.80 -13.04
CA PRO A 154 7.46 -26.17 -13.45
C PRO A 154 7.30 -24.82 -12.77
N LYS A 155 6.74 -23.82 -13.47
CA LYS A 155 6.47 -22.51 -12.90
C LYS A 155 5.24 -22.55 -11.99
N PRO A 156 5.17 -21.72 -10.95
CA PRO A 156 4.00 -21.59 -10.09
C PRO A 156 2.81 -20.98 -10.88
N VAL A 157 1.65 -21.59 -10.82
CA VAL A 157 0.45 -21.11 -11.53
C VAL A 157 0.04 -19.71 -11.04
N ASP A 158 0.08 -19.45 -9.72
CA ASP A 158 -0.29 -18.18 -9.15
C ASP A 158 0.60 -17.02 -9.64
N LEU A 159 1.89 -17.26 -9.87
CA LEU A 159 2.78 -16.28 -10.47
C LEU A 159 2.36 -15.94 -11.90
N ILE A 160 2.06 -16.95 -12.71
CA ILE A 160 1.64 -16.76 -14.10
C ILE A 160 0.26 -16.07 -14.15
N LYS A 161 -0.67 -16.45 -13.27
CA LYS A 161 -1.98 -15.75 -13.15
C LYS A 161 -1.80 -14.26 -12.87
N ASP A 162 -0.97 -13.89 -11.92
CA ASP A 162 -0.73 -12.48 -11.58
C ASP A 162 -0.04 -11.73 -12.75
N ILE A 163 0.89 -12.36 -13.45
CA ILE A 163 1.52 -11.77 -14.66
C ILE A 163 0.48 -11.54 -15.77
N ILE A 164 -0.38 -12.51 -16.03
CA ILE A 164 -1.46 -12.39 -17.04
C ILE A 164 -2.43 -11.28 -16.65
N LEU A 165 -2.85 -11.18 -15.38
CA LEU A 165 -3.74 -10.14 -14.88
C LEU A 165 -3.15 -8.75 -15.01
N LEU A 166 -1.83 -8.60 -14.87
CA LEU A 166 -1.14 -7.32 -15.01
C LEU A 166 -0.92 -6.91 -16.46
N GLY A 167 -0.71 -7.87 -17.35
CA GLY A 167 -0.31 -7.62 -18.73
C GLY A 167 -1.44 -7.77 -19.76
N SER A 168 -2.65 -8.16 -19.36
CA SER A 168 -3.74 -8.46 -20.30
C SER A 168 -5.12 -8.04 -19.80
N SER A 169 -6.03 -7.77 -20.73
CA SER A 169 -7.46 -7.59 -20.46
C SER A 169 -8.21 -8.93 -20.44
N ASN A 170 -9.50 -8.91 -20.06
CA ASN A 170 -10.33 -10.12 -19.96
C ASN A 170 -10.53 -10.86 -21.30
N ASN A 171 -10.37 -10.19 -22.44
CA ASN A 171 -10.57 -10.77 -23.78
C ASN A 171 -9.27 -10.86 -24.59
N SER A 172 -8.11 -10.83 -23.95
CA SER A 172 -6.82 -10.87 -24.64
C SER A 172 -6.49 -12.25 -25.17
N LEU A 173 -5.70 -12.28 -26.25
CA LEU A 173 -5.00 -13.48 -26.70
C LEU A 173 -3.67 -13.61 -25.95
N ILE A 174 -3.49 -14.73 -25.29
CA ILE A 174 -2.25 -15.11 -24.61
C ILE A 174 -1.50 -16.09 -25.51
N VAL A 175 -0.23 -15.83 -25.76
CA VAL A 175 0.61 -16.71 -26.59
C VAL A 175 1.80 -17.18 -25.75
N ASP A 176 1.98 -18.52 -25.68
CA ASP A 176 3.12 -19.15 -25.03
C ASP A 176 3.89 -19.96 -26.08
N PHE A 177 5.06 -19.47 -26.45
CA PHE A 177 5.91 -20.11 -27.46
C PHE A 177 6.65 -21.33 -26.95
N PHE A 178 6.71 -21.53 -25.63
CA PHE A 178 7.44 -22.61 -24.99
C PHE A 178 6.61 -23.18 -23.85
N ALA A 179 5.64 -24.00 -24.16
CA ALA A 179 4.63 -24.52 -23.23
C ALA A 179 5.19 -25.11 -21.92
N GLY A 180 6.37 -25.74 -21.99
CA GLY A 180 6.98 -26.38 -20.83
C GLY A 180 6.02 -27.35 -20.16
N SER A 181 5.70 -27.11 -18.90
CA SER A 181 4.72 -27.92 -18.13
C SER A 181 3.26 -27.53 -18.38
N GLY A 182 2.96 -26.60 -19.29
CA GLY A 182 1.60 -26.11 -19.55
C GLY A 182 1.07 -25.13 -18.49
N THR A 183 1.93 -24.53 -17.67
CA THR A 183 1.52 -23.65 -16.57
C THR A 183 0.72 -22.43 -17.07
N THR A 184 1.09 -21.86 -18.21
CA THR A 184 0.36 -20.72 -18.81
C THR A 184 -1.05 -21.13 -19.21
N ALA A 185 -1.20 -22.31 -19.81
CA ALA A 185 -2.51 -22.85 -20.18
C ALA A 185 -3.39 -23.03 -18.94
N GLN A 186 -2.88 -23.63 -17.90
CA GLN A 186 -3.61 -23.79 -16.64
C GLN A 186 -4.00 -22.46 -16.05
N ALA A 187 -3.09 -21.46 -16.01
CA ALA A 187 -3.38 -20.14 -15.48
C ALA A 187 -4.52 -19.45 -16.24
N VAL A 188 -4.53 -19.50 -17.59
CA VAL A 188 -5.61 -18.91 -18.41
C VAL A 188 -6.94 -19.61 -18.15
N LEU A 189 -6.97 -20.94 -18.11
CA LEU A 189 -8.19 -21.70 -17.85
C LEU A 189 -8.76 -21.40 -16.45
N GLU A 190 -7.91 -21.32 -15.44
CA GLU A 190 -8.34 -20.94 -14.10
C GLU A 190 -8.87 -19.51 -14.03
N LEU A 191 -8.20 -18.55 -14.68
CA LEU A 191 -8.66 -17.16 -14.72
C LEU A 191 -10.02 -17.02 -15.40
N ASN A 192 -10.27 -17.77 -16.50
CA ASN A 192 -11.56 -17.78 -17.17
C ASN A 192 -12.64 -18.46 -16.34
N ARG A 193 -12.30 -19.53 -15.61
CA ARG A 193 -13.24 -20.19 -14.69
C ARG A 193 -13.62 -19.31 -13.51
N ASP A 194 -12.63 -18.63 -12.91
CA ASP A 194 -12.80 -17.88 -11.67
C ASP A 194 -13.45 -16.50 -11.89
N ASN A 195 -13.49 -16.02 -13.14
CA ASN A 195 -14.15 -14.76 -13.52
C ASN A 195 -14.99 -14.95 -14.79
N LEU A 196 -16.30 -14.90 -14.66
CA LEU A 196 -17.26 -15.09 -15.75
C LEU A 196 -17.12 -14.06 -16.89
N ASP A 197 -16.60 -12.87 -16.60
CA ASP A 197 -16.32 -11.84 -17.61
C ASP A 197 -14.99 -12.07 -18.36
N SER A 198 -14.23 -13.09 -17.96
CA SER A 198 -12.95 -13.43 -18.58
C SER A 198 -13.15 -14.44 -19.68
N ASN A 199 -12.73 -14.06 -20.89
CA ASN A 199 -12.74 -14.91 -22.08
C ASN A 199 -11.38 -14.80 -22.79
N ARG A 200 -10.30 -15.04 -22.06
CA ARG A 200 -8.95 -15.05 -22.63
C ARG A 200 -8.77 -16.26 -23.51
N ASN A 201 -8.24 -16.02 -24.71
CA ASN A 201 -7.84 -17.07 -25.62
C ASN A 201 -6.37 -17.41 -25.42
N LEU A 202 -6.00 -18.67 -25.69
CA LEU A 202 -4.64 -19.14 -25.52
C LEU A 202 -4.15 -19.83 -26.79
N ILE A 203 -2.94 -19.51 -27.22
CA ILE A 203 -2.15 -20.27 -28.18
C ILE A 203 -0.91 -20.79 -27.47
N VAL A 204 -0.69 -22.08 -27.54
CA VAL A 204 0.48 -22.74 -26.93
C VAL A 204 1.27 -23.42 -28.03
N CYS A 205 2.56 -23.11 -28.09
CA CYS A 205 3.50 -23.80 -28.97
C CYS A 205 4.36 -24.75 -28.15
N THR A 206 4.52 -25.96 -28.64
CA THR A 206 5.46 -26.94 -28.08
C THR A 206 6.59 -27.15 -29.08
N ASN A 207 7.81 -27.23 -28.58
CA ASN A 207 8.94 -27.70 -29.35
C ASN A 207 9.16 -29.18 -28.97
N ASN A 208 9.04 -30.06 -29.94
CA ASN A 208 9.30 -31.48 -29.74
C ASN A 208 10.81 -31.73 -29.95
N GLU A 209 11.62 -31.30 -28.99
CA GLU A 209 13.08 -31.47 -29.06
C GLU A 209 13.55 -32.93 -28.85
N ASN A 210 12.67 -33.78 -28.32
CA ASN A 210 12.94 -35.19 -28.16
C ASN A 210 11.90 -35.98 -28.96
N GLU A 211 12.29 -36.45 -30.10
CA GLU A 211 11.54 -37.47 -30.81
C GLU A 211 11.45 -38.73 -29.90
N ILE A 212 10.37 -38.85 -29.16
CA ILE A 212 9.98 -40.05 -28.45
C ILE A 212 8.67 -40.55 -29.05
#